data_a7994462000c875ef3d7fe8e1171cd48
#
_entry.id   a7994462000c875ef3d7fe8e1171cd48
#
_cell.length_a   1.000
_cell.length_b   1.000
_cell.length_c   1.000
_cell.angle_alpha   90.00
_cell.angle_beta   90.00
_cell.angle_gamma   90.00
#
_symmetry.space_group_name_H-M   'P 1'
#
loop_
_entity.id
_entity.type
_entity.pdbx_description
1 polymer ?
#
loop_
_entity_poly.entity_id
_entity_poly.type
_entity_poly.pdbx_seq_one_letter_code
_entity_poly.pdbx_strand_id
1 'polypeptide(L)'
;MNQAYEPLRLHVPEPSGRPGCKTDFSYLHLTDAGLVRKPPIDVEPADTADLAKGLIRVLDDQGNALGPWAEGVPVEILRKGMRAMLKTRTFDNRMVVAQRQKKMSFYMQSLGEEAIGSAQALALNIDDMCFPTYRQQSILMARDVPLVDLICQLLSNERDPLKGRQLPIMYSVKDAGFFTISGNLATQFVQGVGWGMASAIKGDTKIASAWIGDGATAESDFHTALTFAHVYRAPVILNVVNNQWAISTFQAIAGGEATTFAGRGVGCGIASLRVDGNDFVAVYAASAWAAERARRNLGPTMIEWVTYRAGPHSTSDDPSKYRPADDWSHFPLGDPIARLKQHLIKIGQWSEEEHVAVSAELEAEVIAAQKEAEQYGTLAGGQIPSAATMFEDVYKEMPEHLKRQRQELGI
;
A
#
# COMPACT_ATOMS: atom_id res chain seq x y z
N MET A 1 24.44 15.54 50.02
CA MET A 1 23.04 15.96 49.75
C MET A 1 22.41 14.87 48.96
N ASN A 2 21.48 14.07 49.53
CA ASN A 2 20.72 13.07 48.75
C ASN A 2 19.72 13.85 47.90
N GLN A 3 19.98 13.91 46.61
CA GLN A 3 18.99 14.36 45.65
C GLN A 3 17.86 13.31 45.64
N ALA A 4 16.67 13.69 46.11
CA ALA A 4 15.51 12.82 46.04
C ALA A 4 15.14 12.67 44.55
N TYR A 5 15.21 11.45 44.02
CA TYR A 5 14.75 11.16 42.69
C TYR A 5 13.21 11.20 42.65
N GLU A 6 12.65 11.74 41.56
CA GLU A 6 11.22 11.62 41.31
C GLU A 6 10.84 10.15 41.04
N PRO A 7 9.60 9.75 41.39
CA PRO A 7 9.12 8.41 41.06
C PRO A 7 9.19 8.15 39.56
N LEU A 8 9.61 6.93 39.19
CA LEU A 8 9.63 6.49 37.80
C LEU A 8 8.21 6.47 37.23
N ARG A 9 8.07 6.93 35.98
CA ARG A 9 6.80 6.94 35.24
C ARG A 9 7.01 6.36 33.86
N LEU A 10 5.99 5.62 33.34
CA LEU A 10 5.98 5.19 31.96
C LEU A 10 5.50 6.35 31.09
N HIS A 11 6.19 6.54 29.96
CA HIS A 11 5.70 7.38 28.87
C HIS A 11 4.77 6.53 27.98
N VAL A 12 3.57 7.01 27.71
CA VAL A 12 2.62 6.40 26.77
C VAL A 12 2.35 7.45 25.69
N PRO A 13 2.77 7.20 24.45
CA PRO A 13 2.52 8.11 23.34
C PRO A 13 1.01 8.32 23.12
N GLU A 14 0.60 9.57 22.98
CA GLU A 14 -0.78 9.96 22.74
C GLU A 14 -0.93 10.57 21.34
N PRO A 15 -2.05 10.33 20.63
CA PRO A 15 -2.32 11.04 19.39
C PRO A 15 -2.57 12.53 19.66
N SER A 16 -2.13 13.38 18.74
CA SER A 16 -2.30 14.83 18.81
C SER A 16 -3.75 15.32 18.64
N GLY A 17 -4.69 14.42 18.29
CA GLY A 17 -6.12 14.67 18.20
C GLY A 17 -6.95 13.51 18.70
N ARG A 18 -8.02 13.83 19.46
CA ARG A 18 -9.02 12.89 19.96
C ARG A 18 -10.40 13.29 19.43
N PRO A 19 -11.42 12.42 19.47
CA PRO A 19 -12.78 12.79 19.08
C PRO A 19 -13.24 14.08 19.76
N GLY A 20 -13.72 15.06 18.97
CA GLY A 20 -14.11 16.38 19.44
C GLY A 20 -12.99 17.42 19.57
N CYS A 21 -11.74 17.06 19.29
CA CYS A 21 -10.60 17.97 19.25
C CYS A 21 -10.05 18.08 17.82
N LYS A 22 -9.43 19.21 17.49
CA LYS A 22 -8.68 19.35 16.24
C LYS A 22 -7.31 18.72 16.37
N THR A 23 -6.87 17.95 15.38
CA THR A 23 -5.53 17.35 15.35
C THR A 23 -4.48 18.41 15.03
N ASP A 24 -3.39 18.41 15.79
CA ASP A 24 -2.16 19.10 15.45
C ASP A 24 -1.24 18.15 14.66
N PHE A 25 -0.99 18.46 13.40
CA PHE A 25 -0.13 17.67 12.51
C PHE A 25 1.33 18.14 12.50
N SER A 26 1.74 19.03 13.40
CA SER A 26 3.12 19.54 13.47
C SER A 26 4.18 18.44 13.67
N TYR A 27 3.78 17.31 14.27
CA TYR A 27 4.65 16.12 14.45
C TYR A 27 5.14 15.50 13.15
N LEU A 28 4.50 15.81 12.01
CA LEU A 28 4.91 15.28 10.71
C LEU A 28 6.23 15.89 10.20
N HIS A 29 6.65 17.03 10.75
CA HIS A 29 7.88 17.72 10.32
C HIS A 29 8.00 17.81 8.80
N LEU A 30 7.09 18.53 8.17
CA LEU A 30 7.03 18.67 6.71
C LEU A 30 8.22 19.47 6.18
N THR A 31 8.83 18.99 5.12
CA THR A 31 9.83 19.71 4.32
C THR A 31 9.12 20.39 3.15
N ASP A 32 9.54 21.59 2.76
CA ASP A 32 9.00 22.25 1.59
C ASP A 32 9.30 21.46 0.31
N ALA A 33 8.39 21.55 -0.68
CA ALA A 33 8.53 20.84 -1.94
C ALA A 33 9.82 21.23 -2.66
N GLY A 34 10.52 20.24 -3.21
CA GLY A 34 11.75 20.42 -3.98
C GLY A 34 13.03 20.61 -3.19
N LEU A 35 12.99 20.75 -1.85
CA LEU A 35 14.19 21.02 -1.06
C LEU A 35 15.05 19.78 -0.78
N VAL A 36 14.46 18.58 -0.78
CA VAL A 36 15.21 17.34 -0.47
C VAL A 36 16.02 16.91 -1.70
N ARG A 37 17.32 16.74 -1.51
CA ARG A 37 18.23 16.30 -2.55
C ARG A 37 17.87 14.92 -3.11
N LYS A 38 18.21 14.66 -4.37
CA LYS A 38 18.16 13.33 -4.99
C LYS A 38 19.59 12.78 -5.04
N PRO A 39 19.92 11.73 -4.29
CA PRO A 39 21.26 11.17 -4.32
C PRO A 39 21.48 10.32 -5.59
N PRO A 40 22.74 10.06 -5.96
CA PRO A 40 23.01 9.01 -6.94
C PRO A 40 22.53 7.65 -6.41
N ILE A 41 22.24 6.72 -7.30
CA ILE A 41 21.64 5.42 -6.92
C ILE A 41 22.59 4.51 -6.15
N ASP A 42 23.88 4.74 -6.26
CA ASP A 42 24.96 4.01 -5.58
C ASP A 42 25.37 4.63 -4.23
N VAL A 43 24.60 5.61 -3.74
CA VAL A 43 24.81 6.23 -2.43
C VAL A 43 24.92 5.18 -1.33
N GLU A 44 25.87 5.36 -0.42
CA GLU A 44 25.99 4.48 0.75
C GLU A 44 24.77 4.63 1.69
N PRO A 45 24.26 3.54 2.28
CA PRO A 45 23.09 3.61 3.16
C PRO A 45 23.19 4.64 4.28
N ALA A 46 24.36 4.80 4.91
CA ALA A 46 24.57 5.77 5.97
C ALA A 46 24.37 7.22 5.51
N ASP A 47 24.69 7.49 4.25
CA ASP A 47 24.57 8.82 3.64
C ASP A 47 23.13 9.15 3.22
N THR A 48 22.15 8.29 3.54
CA THR A 48 20.71 8.56 3.35
C THR A 48 20.01 8.99 4.63
N ALA A 49 20.73 9.25 5.72
CA ALA A 49 20.13 9.60 7.02
C ALA A 49 19.32 10.90 6.99
N ASP A 50 19.72 11.87 6.17
CA ASP A 50 18.98 13.11 5.92
C ASP A 50 17.68 12.85 5.13
N LEU A 51 17.72 11.90 4.18
CA LEU A 51 16.57 11.50 3.35
C LEU A 51 15.54 10.68 4.14
N ALA A 52 15.99 9.96 5.17
CA ALA A 52 15.12 9.23 6.09
C ALA A 52 14.42 10.15 7.10
N LYS A 53 14.88 11.38 7.29
CA LYS A 53 14.29 12.39 8.18
C LYS A 53 13.47 13.42 7.41
N GLY A 54 14.06 14.00 6.35
CA GLY A 54 13.39 14.97 5.49
C GLY A 54 12.29 14.31 4.67
N LEU A 55 11.17 15.00 4.49
CA LEU A 55 10.07 14.51 3.68
C LEU A 55 10.29 14.91 2.21
N ILE A 56 10.50 13.94 1.34
CA ILE A 56 10.60 14.15 -0.11
C ILE A 56 9.23 14.54 -0.64
N ARG A 57 9.09 15.78 -1.10
CA ARG A 57 7.91 16.36 -1.74
C ARG A 57 8.32 17.00 -3.05
N VAL A 58 7.54 16.81 -4.08
CA VAL A 58 7.74 17.38 -5.42
C VAL A 58 6.69 18.43 -5.73
N LEU A 59 5.42 18.12 -5.50
CA LEU A 59 4.31 19.05 -5.76
C LEU A 59 4.14 20.02 -4.58
N ASP A 60 4.21 21.32 -4.88
CA ASP A 60 3.81 22.36 -3.91
C ASP A 60 2.29 22.52 -3.85
N ASP A 61 1.81 23.36 -2.94
CA ASP A 61 0.38 23.63 -2.75
C ASP A 61 -0.25 24.39 -3.94
N GLN A 62 0.56 24.93 -4.85
CA GLN A 62 0.14 25.59 -6.09
C GLN A 62 0.19 24.65 -7.30
N GLY A 63 0.53 23.39 -7.13
CA GLY A 63 0.63 22.40 -8.19
C GLY A 63 1.87 22.54 -9.08
N ASN A 64 2.95 23.20 -8.61
CA ASN A 64 4.24 23.19 -9.30
C ASN A 64 5.01 21.93 -8.92
N ALA A 65 5.67 21.31 -9.90
CA ALA A 65 6.65 20.27 -9.64
C ALA A 65 8.04 20.89 -9.45
N LEU A 66 8.66 20.69 -8.28
CA LEU A 66 9.88 21.37 -7.85
C LEU A 66 10.98 20.36 -7.47
N GLY A 67 12.21 20.78 -7.65
CA GLY A 67 13.42 20.09 -7.20
C GLY A 67 13.82 18.87 -8.02
N PRO A 68 14.91 18.19 -7.60
CA PRO A 68 15.56 17.17 -8.42
C PRO A 68 14.75 15.86 -8.57
N TRP A 69 13.77 15.61 -7.70
CA TRP A 69 12.88 14.45 -7.82
C TRP A 69 11.77 14.64 -8.86
N ALA A 70 11.53 15.87 -9.33
CA ALA A 70 10.60 16.15 -10.43
C ALA A 70 11.14 15.72 -11.79
N GLU A 71 12.46 15.62 -11.91
CA GLU A 71 13.12 15.38 -13.20
C GLU A 71 12.86 13.97 -13.74
N GLY A 72 12.51 13.89 -15.02
CA GLY A 72 12.41 12.63 -15.75
C GLY A 72 11.12 11.84 -15.52
N VAL A 73 10.10 12.42 -14.86
CA VAL A 73 8.79 11.77 -14.72
C VAL A 73 7.96 12.01 -15.99
N PRO A 74 7.62 10.97 -16.78
CA PRO A 74 6.89 11.15 -18.03
C PRO A 74 5.43 11.56 -17.79
N VAL A 75 4.91 12.47 -18.61
CA VAL A 75 3.51 12.93 -18.53
C VAL A 75 2.52 11.78 -18.71
N GLU A 76 2.83 10.83 -19.58
CA GLU A 76 2.00 9.64 -19.82
C GLU A 76 1.81 8.81 -18.53
N ILE A 77 2.83 8.75 -17.70
CA ILE A 77 2.76 8.08 -16.38
C ILE A 77 1.83 8.86 -15.45
N LEU A 78 1.90 10.19 -15.45
CA LEU A 78 1.01 11.02 -14.63
C LEU A 78 -0.46 10.83 -15.03
N ARG A 79 -0.74 10.79 -16.33
CA ARG A 79 -2.09 10.55 -16.86
C ARG A 79 -2.60 9.13 -16.54
N LYS A 80 -1.76 8.10 -16.72
CA LYS A 80 -2.08 6.73 -16.32
C LYS A 80 -2.33 6.63 -14.82
N GLY A 81 -1.50 7.29 -14.02
CA GLY A 81 -1.65 7.35 -12.57
C GLY A 81 -2.94 8.03 -12.14
N MET A 82 -3.34 9.13 -12.78
CA MET A 82 -4.62 9.78 -12.53
C MET A 82 -5.78 8.82 -12.75
N ARG A 83 -5.81 8.11 -13.89
CA ARG A 83 -6.84 7.12 -14.18
C ARG A 83 -6.85 5.97 -13.18
N ALA A 84 -5.68 5.45 -12.80
CA ALA A 84 -5.57 4.36 -11.81
C ALA A 84 -6.08 4.78 -10.43
N MET A 85 -5.74 5.98 -9.97
CA MET A 85 -6.25 6.51 -8.70
C MET A 85 -7.75 6.75 -8.72
N LEU A 86 -8.29 7.32 -9.81
CA LEU A 86 -9.73 7.51 -10.00
C LEU A 86 -10.47 6.17 -10.04
N LYS A 87 -9.95 5.18 -10.79
CA LYS A 87 -10.52 3.82 -10.83
C LYS A 87 -10.54 3.19 -9.45
N THR A 88 -9.45 3.32 -8.69
CA THR A 88 -9.34 2.80 -7.31
C THR A 88 -10.42 3.40 -6.41
N ARG A 89 -10.54 4.72 -6.40
CA ARG A 89 -11.52 5.43 -5.55
C ARG A 89 -12.97 5.10 -5.94
N THR A 90 -13.25 5.03 -7.22
CA THR A 90 -14.57 4.66 -7.74
C THR A 90 -14.94 3.22 -7.36
N PHE A 91 -13.98 2.29 -7.52
CA PHE A 91 -14.14 0.90 -7.12
C PHE A 91 -14.39 0.78 -5.62
N ASP A 92 -13.55 1.42 -4.79
CA ASP A 92 -13.67 1.42 -3.33
C ASP A 92 -15.05 1.90 -2.87
N ASN A 93 -15.49 3.05 -3.38
CA ASN A 93 -16.78 3.63 -3.04
C ASN A 93 -17.93 2.67 -3.38
N ARG A 94 -17.85 2.03 -4.55
CA ARG A 94 -18.86 1.07 -4.99
C ARG A 94 -18.86 -0.20 -4.15
N MET A 95 -17.71 -0.71 -3.78
CA MET A 95 -17.59 -1.93 -2.96
C MET A 95 -18.05 -1.71 -1.53
N VAL A 96 -17.83 -0.53 -0.95
CA VAL A 96 -18.43 -0.16 0.35
C VAL A 96 -19.97 -0.19 0.30
N VAL A 97 -20.57 0.34 -0.78
CA VAL A 97 -22.02 0.28 -0.98
C VAL A 97 -22.50 -1.17 -1.10
N ALA A 98 -21.80 -2.00 -1.87
CA ALA A 98 -22.11 -3.42 -2.03
C ALA A 98 -22.03 -4.19 -0.69
N GLN A 99 -21.04 -3.87 0.14
CA GLN A 99 -20.94 -4.46 1.47
C GLN A 99 -22.11 -4.04 2.37
N ARG A 100 -22.50 -2.76 2.39
CA ARG A 100 -23.66 -2.28 3.13
C ARG A 100 -24.97 -2.92 2.67
N GLN A 101 -25.04 -3.31 1.39
CA GLN A 101 -26.14 -4.10 0.82
C GLN A 101 -26.05 -5.60 1.15
N LYS A 102 -25.08 -6.03 1.97
CA LYS A 102 -24.84 -7.42 2.37
C LYS A 102 -24.50 -8.36 1.20
N LYS A 103 -23.99 -7.83 0.09
CA LYS A 103 -23.54 -8.64 -1.07
C LYS A 103 -22.21 -9.32 -0.80
N MET A 104 -21.40 -8.74 0.09
CA MET A 104 -20.12 -9.29 0.60
C MET A 104 -20.03 -9.07 2.11
N SER A 105 -19.19 -9.87 2.79
CA SER A 105 -19.08 -9.82 4.25
C SER A 105 -18.24 -8.64 4.75
N PHE A 106 -17.22 -8.22 3.98
CA PHE A 106 -16.16 -7.36 4.48
C PHE A 106 -15.52 -6.55 3.35
N TYR A 107 -15.06 -5.32 3.64
CA TYR A 107 -14.29 -4.50 2.72
C TYR A 107 -13.35 -3.53 3.45
N MET A 108 -12.23 -3.17 2.80
CA MET A 108 -11.28 -2.15 3.24
C MET A 108 -10.94 -1.20 2.09
N GLN A 109 -11.22 0.09 2.28
CA GLN A 109 -10.88 1.12 1.29
C GLN A 109 -9.40 1.51 1.36
N SER A 110 -8.86 1.98 0.24
CA SER A 110 -7.56 2.66 0.16
C SER A 110 -7.68 4.18 0.16
N LEU A 111 -8.82 4.74 0.54
CA LEU A 111 -9.11 6.18 0.50
C LEU A 111 -8.02 6.99 1.21
N GLY A 112 -7.37 7.88 0.45
CA GLY A 112 -6.23 8.71 0.87
C GLY A 112 -4.86 8.09 0.57
N GLU A 113 -4.80 6.81 0.16
CA GLU A 113 -3.55 6.06 -0.09
C GLU A 113 -3.41 5.63 -1.57
N GLU A 114 -4.25 6.14 -2.48
CA GLU A 114 -4.32 5.67 -3.87
C GLU A 114 -3.03 5.90 -4.65
N ALA A 115 -2.27 6.95 -4.33
CA ALA A 115 -1.06 7.31 -5.07
C ALA A 115 0.07 6.32 -4.85
N ILE A 116 0.27 5.81 -3.61
CA ILE A 116 1.44 4.98 -3.29
C ILE A 116 1.47 3.69 -4.10
N GLY A 117 0.36 2.96 -4.18
CA GLY A 117 0.28 1.72 -4.95
C GLY A 117 0.28 1.98 -6.46
N SER A 118 -0.50 2.96 -6.94
CA SER A 118 -0.59 3.28 -8.37
C SER A 118 0.75 3.73 -8.95
N ALA A 119 1.42 4.68 -8.29
CA ALA A 119 2.68 5.23 -8.78
C ALA A 119 3.81 4.21 -8.73
N GLN A 120 3.90 3.42 -7.65
CA GLN A 120 4.93 2.39 -7.59
C GLN A 120 4.68 1.28 -8.62
N ALA A 121 3.43 0.84 -8.83
CA ALA A 121 3.12 -0.15 -9.86
C ALA A 121 3.55 0.29 -11.27
N LEU A 122 3.43 1.60 -11.58
CA LEU A 122 3.86 2.18 -12.85
C LEU A 122 5.38 2.38 -12.95
N ALA A 123 6.09 2.38 -11.82
CA ALA A 123 7.55 2.46 -11.77
C ALA A 123 8.22 1.07 -11.84
N LEU A 124 7.49 -0.01 -11.60
CA LEU A 124 7.96 -1.38 -11.61
C LEU A 124 7.63 -2.08 -12.94
N ASN A 125 8.38 -3.13 -13.27
CA ASN A 125 8.02 -4.03 -14.35
C ASN A 125 6.84 -4.92 -13.94
N ILE A 126 6.07 -5.38 -14.91
CA ILE A 126 4.90 -6.23 -14.64
C ILE A 126 5.26 -7.56 -13.98
N ASP A 127 6.47 -8.07 -14.23
CA ASP A 127 6.99 -9.31 -13.68
C ASP A 127 7.78 -9.16 -12.37
N ASP A 128 7.93 -7.92 -11.87
CA ASP A 128 8.36 -7.68 -10.48
C ASP A 128 7.27 -8.10 -9.51
N MET A 129 7.65 -8.81 -8.45
CA MET A 129 6.68 -9.36 -7.51
C MET A 129 6.38 -8.38 -6.37
N CYS A 130 5.12 -7.96 -6.28
CA CYS A 130 4.62 -7.18 -5.15
C CYS A 130 4.09 -8.12 -4.06
N PHE A 131 4.50 -7.89 -2.82
CA PHE A 131 4.00 -8.54 -1.60
C PHE A 131 3.18 -7.51 -0.81
N PRO A 132 1.93 -7.25 -1.21
CA PRO A 132 1.13 -6.14 -0.69
C PRO A 132 0.44 -6.47 0.63
N THR A 133 -0.10 -5.43 1.26
CA THR A 133 -1.19 -5.61 2.23
C THR A 133 -2.55 -5.48 1.53
N TYR A 134 -3.62 -5.62 2.30
CA TYR A 134 -5.00 -5.48 1.84
C TYR A 134 -5.36 -4.06 1.32
N ARG A 135 -4.47 -3.06 1.45
CA ARG A 135 -4.78 -1.66 1.09
C ARG A 135 -4.05 -1.17 -0.17
N GLN A 136 -3.31 -2.02 -0.85
CA GLN A 136 -2.62 -1.70 -2.09
C GLN A 136 -3.36 -2.19 -3.35
N GLN A 137 -4.70 -2.25 -3.33
CA GLN A 137 -5.50 -2.60 -4.50
C GLN A 137 -5.28 -1.64 -5.69
N SER A 138 -4.79 -0.43 -5.45
CA SER A 138 -4.39 0.51 -6.51
C SER A 138 -3.27 -0.02 -7.42
N ILE A 139 -2.45 -0.98 -6.95
CA ILE A 139 -1.50 -1.72 -7.79
C ILE A 139 -2.24 -2.51 -8.86
N LEU A 140 -3.32 -3.20 -8.49
CA LEU A 140 -4.13 -4.01 -9.42
C LEU A 140 -4.83 -3.14 -10.47
N MET A 141 -5.31 -1.96 -10.06
CA MET A 141 -5.92 -0.97 -10.95
C MET A 141 -4.90 -0.39 -11.94
N ALA A 142 -3.68 -0.11 -11.49
CA ALA A 142 -2.60 0.39 -12.35
C ALA A 142 -2.03 -0.68 -13.30
N ARG A 143 -2.23 -1.97 -12.99
CA ARG A 143 -1.84 -3.13 -13.81
C ARG A 143 -3.00 -3.71 -14.62
N ASP A 144 -4.12 -2.98 -14.72
CA ASP A 144 -5.30 -3.29 -15.52
C ASP A 144 -5.88 -4.71 -15.29
N VAL A 145 -5.87 -5.17 -14.01
CA VAL A 145 -6.48 -6.45 -13.65
C VAL A 145 -7.99 -6.35 -13.84
N PRO A 146 -8.64 -7.38 -14.45
CA PRO A 146 -10.08 -7.35 -14.71
C PRO A 146 -10.90 -7.15 -13.44
N LEU A 147 -11.73 -6.11 -13.41
CA LEU A 147 -12.54 -5.76 -12.23
C LEU A 147 -13.52 -6.88 -11.85
N VAL A 148 -14.02 -7.64 -12.85
CA VAL A 148 -14.94 -8.77 -12.61
C VAL A 148 -14.30 -9.81 -11.70
N ASP A 149 -13.03 -10.16 -11.94
CA ASP A 149 -12.33 -11.18 -11.14
C ASP A 149 -12.08 -10.69 -9.71
N LEU A 150 -11.73 -9.39 -9.55
CA LEU A 150 -11.58 -8.77 -8.23
C LEU A 150 -12.91 -8.78 -7.46
N ILE A 151 -14.01 -8.44 -8.12
CA ILE A 151 -15.34 -8.41 -7.50
C ILE A 151 -15.81 -9.83 -7.18
N CYS A 152 -15.56 -10.83 -8.04
CA CYS A 152 -15.88 -12.22 -7.75
C CYS A 152 -15.17 -12.73 -6.48
N GLN A 153 -13.91 -12.33 -6.26
CA GLN A 153 -13.19 -12.63 -5.01
C GLN A 153 -13.87 -11.96 -3.80
N LEU A 154 -14.28 -10.69 -3.92
CA LEU A 154 -15.00 -9.99 -2.85
C LEU A 154 -16.34 -10.64 -2.50
N LEU A 155 -17.04 -11.16 -3.52
CA LEU A 155 -18.32 -11.84 -3.36
C LEU A 155 -18.17 -13.30 -2.91
N SER A 156 -16.94 -13.86 -2.97
CA SER A 156 -16.64 -15.26 -2.70
C SER A 156 -17.58 -16.22 -3.47
N ASN A 157 -17.88 -15.87 -4.73
CA ASN A 157 -18.85 -16.60 -5.56
C ASN A 157 -18.17 -17.72 -6.38
N GLU A 158 -18.94 -18.40 -7.24
CA GLU A 158 -18.47 -19.53 -8.04
C GLU A 158 -17.26 -19.20 -8.94
N ARG A 159 -17.16 -17.94 -9.41
CA ARG A 159 -16.04 -17.46 -10.25
C ARG A 159 -14.87 -16.90 -9.45
N ASP A 160 -14.90 -16.94 -8.12
CA ASP A 160 -13.76 -16.48 -7.31
C ASP A 160 -12.48 -17.24 -7.70
N PRO A 161 -11.44 -16.55 -8.21
CA PRO A 161 -10.16 -17.20 -8.57
C PRO A 161 -9.52 -17.95 -7.39
N LEU A 162 -9.83 -17.54 -6.15
CA LEU A 162 -9.31 -18.14 -4.91
C LEU A 162 -10.29 -19.15 -4.30
N LYS A 163 -11.41 -19.44 -4.98
CA LYS A 163 -12.38 -20.50 -4.61
C LYS A 163 -12.93 -20.35 -3.18
N GLY A 164 -13.12 -19.10 -2.71
CA GLY A 164 -13.61 -18.82 -1.36
C GLY A 164 -12.62 -19.08 -0.22
N ARG A 165 -11.34 -19.34 -0.53
CA ARG A 165 -10.31 -19.69 0.47
C ARG A 165 -9.72 -18.51 1.22
N GLN A 166 -9.96 -17.28 0.74
CA GLN A 166 -9.45 -16.05 1.31
C GLN A 166 -10.60 -15.14 1.76
N LEU A 167 -10.35 -14.30 2.76
CA LEU A 167 -11.25 -13.20 3.08
C LEU A 167 -11.40 -12.25 1.88
N PRO A 168 -12.55 -11.58 1.73
CA PRO A 168 -12.69 -10.53 0.75
C PRO A 168 -11.54 -9.54 0.82
N ILE A 169 -11.09 -9.05 -0.34
CA ILE A 169 -9.94 -8.15 -0.53
C ILE A 169 -8.54 -8.80 -0.37
N MET A 170 -8.45 -10.01 0.13
CA MET A 170 -7.17 -10.75 0.22
C MET A 170 -6.83 -11.38 -1.14
N TYR A 171 -6.54 -10.52 -2.11
CA TYR A 171 -6.27 -10.92 -3.51
C TYR A 171 -4.97 -11.72 -3.67
N SER A 172 -4.91 -12.46 -4.76
CA SER A 172 -3.72 -13.11 -5.30
C SER A 172 -3.83 -13.13 -6.83
N VAL A 173 -2.97 -12.41 -7.53
CA VAL A 173 -3.00 -12.27 -9.00
C VAL A 173 -1.58 -12.42 -9.54
N LYS A 174 -1.19 -13.65 -9.78
CA LYS A 174 0.18 -14.03 -10.19
C LYS A 174 0.62 -13.30 -11.46
N ASP A 175 -0.24 -13.24 -12.47
CA ASP A 175 0.08 -12.66 -13.78
C ASP A 175 0.22 -11.12 -13.71
N ALA A 176 -0.32 -10.52 -12.67
CA ALA A 176 -0.10 -9.12 -12.37
C ALA A 176 1.07 -8.90 -11.39
N GLY A 177 1.91 -9.92 -11.12
CA GLY A 177 2.99 -9.80 -10.14
C GLY A 177 2.49 -9.41 -8.73
N PHE A 178 1.29 -9.86 -8.35
CA PHE A 178 0.65 -9.53 -7.07
C PHE A 178 0.51 -10.80 -6.24
N PHE A 179 1.41 -10.93 -5.25
CA PHE A 179 1.46 -12.11 -4.38
C PHE A 179 0.25 -12.17 -3.44
N THR A 180 -0.08 -13.37 -3.00
CA THR A 180 -1.16 -13.61 -2.04
C THR A 180 -1.00 -12.74 -0.79
N ILE A 181 -2.03 -11.95 -0.48
CA ILE A 181 -2.02 -11.12 0.72
C ILE A 181 -2.08 -12.02 1.96
N SER A 182 -1.16 -11.79 2.90
CA SER A 182 -1.18 -12.41 4.22
C SER A 182 -1.97 -11.54 5.21
N GLY A 183 -2.82 -12.15 6.01
CA GLY A 183 -3.47 -11.50 7.15
C GLY A 183 -2.54 -11.32 8.36
N ASN A 184 -1.44 -12.07 8.44
CA ASN A 184 -0.44 -11.92 9.49
C ASN A 184 0.44 -10.71 9.23
N LEU A 185 0.63 -9.86 10.24
CA LEU A 185 1.37 -8.62 10.13
C LEU A 185 2.86 -8.87 9.83
N ALA A 186 3.45 -8.01 9.01
CA ALA A 186 4.85 -7.98 8.61
C ALA A 186 5.38 -9.19 7.80
N THR A 187 4.62 -10.27 7.63
CA THR A 187 5.06 -11.46 6.87
C THR A 187 5.41 -11.14 5.42
N GLN A 188 4.80 -10.11 4.83
CA GLN A 188 5.10 -9.65 3.48
C GLN A 188 6.57 -9.24 3.31
N PHE A 189 7.18 -8.68 4.35
CA PHE A 189 8.58 -8.27 4.31
C PHE A 189 9.51 -9.46 4.21
N VAL A 190 9.37 -10.47 5.08
CA VAL A 190 10.20 -11.68 5.02
C VAL A 190 9.97 -12.47 3.73
N GLN A 191 8.72 -12.54 3.25
CA GLN A 191 8.38 -13.17 1.97
C GLN A 191 9.05 -12.44 0.78
N GLY A 192 8.93 -11.10 0.73
CA GLY A 192 9.53 -10.29 -0.33
C GLY A 192 11.06 -10.36 -0.35
N VAL A 193 11.70 -10.33 0.82
CA VAL A 193 13.15 -10.51 0.95
C VAL A 193 13.57 -11.88 0.45
N GLY A 194 12.89 -12.95 0.88
CA GLY A 194 13.18 -14.31 0.43
C GLY A 194 12.99 -14.50 -1.06
N TRP A 195 11.96 -13.89 -1.64
CA TRP A 195 11.72 -13.93 -3.09
C TRP A 195 12.82 -13.16 -3.86
N GLY A 196 13.21 -11.97 -3.39
CA GLY A 196 14.32 -11.21 -3.96
C GLY A 196 15.65 -11.98 -3.91
N MET A 197 15.94 -12.63 -2.79
CA MET A 197 17.10 -13.54 -2.67
C MET A 197 17.04 -14.68 -3.69
N ALA A 198 15.86 -15.29 -3.88
CA ALA A 198 15.68 -16.36 -4.87
C ALA A 198 15.86 -15.86 -6.31
N SER A 199 15.43 -14.64 -6.62
CA SER A 199 15.67 -13.99 -7.91
C SER A 199 17.18 -13.82 -8.17
N ALA A 200 17.91 -13.30 -7.19
CA ALA A 200 19.37 -13.14 -7.28
C ALA A 200 20.10 -14.49 -7.43
N ILE A 201 19.69 -15.54 -6.68
CA ILE A 201 20.27 -16.90 -6.79
C ILE A 201 20.06 -17.49 -8.18
N LYS A 202 18.91 -17.20 -8.82
CA LYS A 202 18.61 -17.65 -10.19
C LYS A 202 19.31 -16.84 -11.28
N GLY A 203 19.96 -15.73 -10.94
CA GLY A 203 20.51 -14.80 -11.91
C GLY A 203 19.42 -14.04 -12.69
N ASP A 204 18.26 -13.84 -12.08
CA ASP A 204 17.13 -13.11 -12.65
C ASP A 204 17.33 -11.59 -12.50
N THR A 205 16.57 -10.78 -13.24
CA THR A 205 16.59 -9.31 -13.18
C THR A 205 15.37 -8.74 -12.46
N LYS A 206 14.47 -9.59 -11.97
CA LYS A 206 13.26 -9.20 -11.27
C LYS A 206 13.55 -8.81 -9.84
N ILE A 207 12.81 -7.83 -9.35
CA ILE A 207 12.91 -7.37 -7.96
C ILE A 207 11.62 -7.63 -7.20
N ALA A 208 11.70 -7.60 -5.89
CA ALA A 208 10.51 -7.66 -5.03
C ALA A 208 10.15 -6.27 -4.49
N SER A 209 8.86 -6.04 -4.28
CA SER A 209 8.33 -4.88 -3.56
C SER A 209 7.42 -5.37 -2.45
N ALA A 210 7.82 -5.22 -1.20
CA ALA A 210 7.08 -5.69 -0.04
C ALA A 210 6.48 -4.51 0.76
N TRP A 211 5.27 -4.69 1.30
CA TRP A 211 4.48 -3.62 1.92
C TRP A 211 3.99 -4.01 3.30
N ILE A 212 4.11 -3.08 4.25
CA ILE A 212 3.51 -3.19 5.58
C ILE A 212 2.96 -1.83 6.03
N GLY A 213 2.03 -1.83 6.99
CA GLY A 213 1.60 -0.62 7.67
C GLY A 213 2.58 -0.20 8.79
N ASP A 214 2.40 1.02 9.29
CA ASP A 214 3.16 1.58 10.41
C ASP A 214 3.12 0.69 11.67
N GLY A 215 1.93 0.22 12.07
CA GLY A 215 1.78 -0.68 13.22
C GLY A 215 2.52 -2.00 13.07
N ALA A 216 2.64 -2.54 11.85
CA ALA A 216 3.32 -3.79 11.58
C ALA A 216 4.86 -3.69 11.78
N THR A 217 5.41 -2.49 11.88
CA THR A 217 6.83 -2.30 12.22
C THR A 217 7.19 -2.70 13.65
N ALA A 218 6.19 -2.94 14.50
CA ALA A 218 6.39 -3.47 15.86
C ALA A 218 6.58 -5.00 15.88
N GLU A 219 6.31 -5.71 14.76
CA GLU A 219 6.46 -7.15 14.68
C GLU A 219 7.93 -7.56 14.51
N SER A 220 8.28 -8.76 15.00
CA SER A 220 9.63 -9.31 14.89
C SER A 220 10.06 -9.52 13.43
N ASP A 221 9.15 -9.89 12.56
CA ASP A 221 9.40 -10.12 11.13
C ASP A 221 9.89 -8.88 10.41
N PHE A 222 9.49 -7.68 10.86
CA PHE A 222 10.05 -6.43 10.33
C PHE A 222 11.57 -6.37 10.52
N HIS A 223 12.06 -6.58 11.73
CA HIS A 223 13.50 -6.53 12.03
C HIS A 223 14.28 -7.68 11.38
N THR A 224 13.71 -8.87 11.36
CA THR A 224 14.28 -10.04 10.66
C THR A 224 14.46 -9.75 9.18
N ALA A 225 13.43 -9.19 8.52
CA ALA A 225 13.49 -8.84 7.11
C ALA A 225 14.57 -7.80 6.81
N LEU A 226 14.70 -6.74 7.63
CA LEU A 226 15.75 -5.73 7.46
C LEU A 226 17.15 -6.37 7.56
N THR A 227 17.36 -7.25 8.55
CA THR A 227 18.65 -7.94 8.72
C THR A 227 19.02 -8.77 7.51
N PHE A 228 18.10 -9.63 7.02
CA PHE A 228 18.36 -10.47 5.86
C PHE A 228 18.52 -9.64 4.58
N ALA A 229 17.68 -8.62 4.38
CA ALA A 229 17.77 -7.76 3.21
C ALA A 229 19.14 -7.08 3.12
N HIS A 230 19.65 -6.54 4.24
CA HIS A 230 20.97 -5.91 4.30
C HIS A 230 22.11 -6.91 4.08
N VAL A 231 22.14 -8.01 4.86
CA VAL A 231 23.24 -8.99 4.84
C VAL A 231 23.42 -9.60 3.45
N TYR A 232 22.32 -9.95 2.78
CA TYR A 232 22.34 -10.59 1.47
C TYR A 232 22.18 -9.60 0.30
N ARG A 233 22.10 -8.29 0.57
CA ARG A 233 21.83 -7.24 -0.45
C ARG A 233 20.66 -7.61 -1.36
N ALA A 234 19.59 -8.14 -0.76
CA ALA A 234 18.44 -8.63 -1.51
C ALA A 234 17.84 -7.51 -2.40
N PRO A 235 17.53 -7.78 -3.67
CA PRO A 235 16.93 -6.82 -4.59
C PRO A 235 15.45 -6.59 -4.25
N VAL A 236 15.19 -5.81 -3.21
CA VAL A 236 13.85 -5.57 -2.68
C VAL A 236 13.63 -4.11 -2.28
N ILE A 237 12.42 -3.62 -2.53
CA ILE A 237 11.92 -2.37 -1.97
C ILE A 237 11.04 -2.72 -0.76
N LEU A 238 11.37 -2.18 0.40
CA LEU A 238 10.66 -2.37 1.66
C LEU A 238 9.81 -1.13 1.94
N ASN A 239 8.49 -1.24 1.80
CA ASN A 239 7.56 -0.13 1.88
C ASN A 239 6.85 -0.12 3.23
N VAL A 240 7.03 0.93 4.01
CA VAL A 240 6.28 1.18 5.24
C VAL A 240 5.24 2.27 4.95
N VAL A 241 3.97 1.91 5.00
CA VAL A 241 2.86 2.85 4.83
C VAL A 241 2.53 3.46 6.18
N ASN A 242 3.05 4.67 6.41
CA ASN A 242 2.72 5.46 7.60
C ASN A 242 1.45 6.27 7.32
N ASN A 243 0.30 5.62 7.46
CA ASN A 243 -1.01 6.23 7.32
C ASN A 243 -1.59 6.73 8.64
N GLN A 244 -0.75 6.86 9.68
CA GLN A 244 -0.97 7.40 11.02
C GLN A 244 -1.74 6.47 11.97
N TRP A 245 -2.42 5.43 11.48
CA TRP A 245 -3.32 4.65 12.31
C TRP A 245 -3.31 3.15 12.00
N ALA A 246 -2.82 2.34 12.93
CA ALA A 246 -2.98 0.89 12.93
C ALA A 246 -4.30 0.53 13.64
N ILE A 247 -5.39 0.36 12.90
CA ILE A 247 -6.77 0.31 13.40
C ILE A 247 -7.06 1.55 14.24
N SER A 248 -7.13 1.44 15.57
CA SER A 248 -7.35 2.52 16.53
C SER A 248 -6.06 2.97 17.26
N THR A 249 -4.91 2.39 16.90
CA THR A 249 -3.62 2.69 17.54
C THR A 249 -2.86 3.71 16.72
N PHE A 250 -2.50 4.84 17.34
CA PHE A 250 -1.72 5.89 16.69
C PHE A 250 -0.28 5.44 16.43
N GLN A 251 0.30 5.87 15.32
CA GLN A 251 1.63 5.46 14.82
C GLN A 251 2.77 5.65 15.84
N ALA A 252 2.63 6.57 16.79
CA ALA A 252 3.62 6.81 17.83
C ALA A 252 3.85 5.56 18.73
N ILE A 253 2.80 4.74 18.95
CA ILE A 253 2.91 3.48 19.72
C ILE A 253 3.82 2.47 19.02
N ALA A 254 3.86 2.48 17.69
CA ALA A 254 4.83 1.68 16.92
C ALA A 254 6.24 2.31 16.85
N GLY A 255 6.43 3.45 17.53
CA GLY A 255 7.71 4.15 17.67
C GLY A 255 7.94 5.29 16.68
N GLY A 256 6.89 5.79 16.03
CA GLY A 256 6.97 6.93 15.12
C GLY A 256 7.09 8.29 15.80
N GLU A 257 7.04 8.36 17.15
CA GLU A 257 7.21 9.61 17.92
C GLU A 257 8.68 10.04 18.02
N ALA A 258 9.56 9.10 18.36
CA ALA A 258 10.97 9.41 18.63
C ALA A 258 11.84 9.43 17.37
N THR A 259 11.42 8.73 16.32
CA THR A 259 12.15 8.62 15.04
C THR A 259 11.19 8.28 13.90
N THR A 260 11.63 8.55 12.67
CA THR A 260 10.90 8.11 11.48
C THR A 260 11.03 6.58 11.31
N PHE A 261 10.07 5.95 10.64
CA PHE A 261 10.21 4.53 10.30
C PHE A 261 11.36 4.30 9.31
N ALA A 262 11.56 5.22 8.34
CA ALA A 262 12.71 5.20 7.44
C ALA A 262 14.06 5.22 8.17
N GLY A 263 14.16 5.93 9.30
CA GLY A 263 15.37 5.99 10.12
C GLY A 263 15.82 4.62 10.65
N ARG A 264 14.88 3.68 10.85
CA ARG A 264 15.21 2.30 11.26
C ARG A 264 15.94 1.53 10.16
N GLY A 265 15.61 1.79 8.89
CA GLY A 265 16.32 1.19 7.75
C GLY A 265 17.78 1.64 7.72
N VAL A 266 18.06 2.95 7.91
CA VAL A 266 19.43 3.48 8.02
C VAL A 266 20.19 2.79 9.17
N GLY A 267 19.54 2.65 10.33
CA GLY A 267 20.12 1.95 11.49
C GLY A 267 20.47 0.48 11.23
N CYS A 268 19.81 -0.15 10.25
CA CYS A 268 20.07 -1.51 9.80
C CYS A 268 20.98 -1.57 8.55
N GLY A 269 21.57 -0.45 8.11
CA GLY A 269 22.46 -0.41 6.93
C GLY A 269 21.72 -0.48 5.59
N ILE A 270 20.46 -0.02 5.53
CA ILE A 270 19.63 0.01 4.33
C ILE A 270 19.43 1.48 3.89
N ALA A 271 19.64 1.76 2.59
CA ALA A 271 19.31 3.07 2.03
C ALA A 271 17.81 3.37 2.24
N SER A 272 17.52 4.55 2.80
CA SER A 272 16.16 4.83 3.28
C SER A 272 15.67 6.20 2.84
N LEU A 273 14.41 6.26 2.44
CA LEU A 273 13.72 7.46 1.99
C LEU A 273 12.44 7.68 2.81
N ARG A 274 12.12 8.94 3.10
CA ARG A 274 10.83 9.34 3.65
C ARG A 274 10.12 10.22 2.63
N VAL A 275 8.95 9.82 2.16
CA VAL A 275 8.30 10.37 0.97
C VAL A 275 6.86 10.77 1.28
N ASP A 276 6.42 11.89 0.74
CA ASP A 276 5.03 12.31 0.71
C ASP A 276 4.21 11.32 -0.13
N GLY A 277 3.46 10.43 0.54
CA GLY A 277 2.64 9.39 -0.09
C GLY A 277 1.43 9.93 -0.84
N ASN A 278 1.08 11.21 -0.66
CA ASN A 278 -0.01 11.88 -1.37
C ASN A 278 0.50 12.70 -2.58
N ASP A 279 1.80 12.68 -2.83
CA ASP A 279 2.45 13.28 -3.99
C ASP A 279 2.80 12.20 -5.02
N PHE A 280 1.96 12.02 -6.01
CA PHE A 280 2.15 10.99 -7.04
C PHE A 280 3.52 11.08 -7.74
N VAL A 281 4.01 12.30 -8.00
CA VAL A 281 5.29 12.53 -8.67
C VAL A 281 6.45 12.07 -7.79
N ALA A 282 6.42 12.44 -6.51
CA ALA A 282 7.42 12.02 -5.52
C ALA A 282 7.42 10.49 -5.34
N VAL A 283 6.23 9.87 -5.25
CA VAL A 283 6.09 8.42 -5.11
C VAL A 283 6.67 7.69 -6.32
N TYR A 284 6.33 8.11 -7.54
CA TYR A 284 6.88 7.52 -8.75
C TYR A 284 8.41 7.64 -8.82
N ALA A 285 8.93 8.85 -8.60
CA ALA A 285 10.36 9.13 -8.68
C ALA A 285 11.17 8.32 -7.65
N ALA A 286 10.72 8.26 -6.40
CA ALA A 286 11.35 7.48 -5.34
C ALA A 286 11.29 5.97 -5.64
N SER A 287 10.16 5.49 -6.17
CA SER A 287 9.99 4.08 -6.55
C SER A 287 10.91 3.69 -7.71
N ALA A 288 11.02 4.53 -8.75
CA ALA A 288 11.92 4.30 -9.87
C ALA A 288 13.40 4.30 -9.44
N TRP A 289 13.77 5.23 -8.55
CA TRP A 289 15.13 5.27 -7.98
C TRP A 289 15.45 4.00 -7.19
N ALA A 290 14.52 3.55 -6.35
CA ALA A 290 14.70 2.34 -5.54
C ALA A 290 14.73 1.06 -6.39
N ALA A 291 13.89 0.99 -7.44
CA ALA A 291 13.86 -0.13 -8.38
C ALA A 291 15.19 -0.24 -9.15
N GLU A 292 15.71 0.87 -9.65
CA GLU A 292 16.98 0.90 -10.36
C GLU A 292 18.14 0.49 -9.46
N ARG A 293 18.14 0.95 -8.19
CA ARG A 293 19.14 0.54 -7.19
C ARG A 293 19.11 -0.96 -6.97
N ALA A 294 17.94 -1.55 -6.77
CA ALA A 294 17.78 -2.99 -6.58
C ALA A 294 18.25 -3.79 -7.81
N ARG A 295 17.90 -3.37 -9.04
CA ARG A 295 18.30 -4.04 -10.29
C ARG A 295 19.81 -4.00 -10.56
N ARG A 296 20.49 -2.97 -10.06
CA ARG A 296 21.95 -2.86 -10.16
C ARG A 296 22.72 -3.57 -9.04
N ASN A 297 22.07 -4.42 -8.26
CA ASN A 297 22.66 -5.12 -7.12
C ASN A 297 23.27 -4.20 -6.04
N LEU A 298 22.75 -2.97 -5.92
CA LEU A 298 23.19 -1.99 -4.92
C LEU A 298 22.50 -2.19 -3.56
N GLY A 299 21.71 -3.26 -3.44
CA GLY A 299 21.02 -3.67 -2.22
C GLY A 299 19.61 -3.11 -2.09
N PRO A 300 18.96 -3.37 -0.93
CA PRO A 300 17.58 -2.97 -0.68
C PRO A 300 17.43 -1.46 -0.50
N THR A 301 16.20 -0.99 -0.68
CA THR A 301 15.79 0.36 -0.26
C THR A 301 14.58 0.23 0.65
N MET A 302 14.55 0.96 1.77
CA MET A 302 13.37 1.12 2.59
C MET A 302 12.74 2.48 2.33
N ILE A 303 11.43 2.52 2.12
CA ILE A 303 10.69 3.76 1.89
C ILE A 303 9.55 3.86 2.91
N GLU A 304 9.52 4.98 3.65
CA GLU A 304 8.37 5.36 4.46
C GLU A 304 7.47 6.30 3.64
N TRP A 305 6.27 5.84 3.35
CA TRP A 305 5.22 6.60 2.69
C TRP A 305 4.38 7.32 3.74
N VAL A 306 4.58 8.63 3.90
CA VAL A 306 3.77 9.43 4.81
C VAL A 306 2.46 9.79 4.12
N THR A 307 1.37 9.24 4.60
CA THR A 307 0.02 9.41 4.05
C THR A 307 -1.01 9.41 5.18
N TYR A 308 -2.30 9.37 4.84
CA TYR A 308 -3.38 9.35 5.82
C TYR A 308 -4.49 8.38 5.39
N ARG A 309 -4.83 7.45 6.29
CA ARG A 309 -6.01 6.61 6.10
C ARG A 309 -7.29 7.43 6.29
N ALA A 310 -7.85 7.97 5.20
CA ALA A 310 -9.02 8.85 5.27
C ALA A 310 -10.30 8.12 5.69
N GLY A 311 -10.46 6.86 5.26
CA GLY A 311 -11.60 6.02 5.64
C GLY A 311 -11.43 5.29 6.99
N PRO A 312 -12.46 4.54 7.43
CA PRO A 312 -12.33 3.59 8.53
C PRO A 312 -11.30 2.51 8.17
N HIS A 313 -10.82 1.78 9.19
CA HIS A 313 -9.89 0.67 8.96
C HIS A 313 -10.51 -0.40 8.06
N SER A 314 -11.76 -0.72 8.32
CA SER A 314 -12.60 -1.64 7.54
C SER A 314 -14.06 -1.27 7.68
N THR A 315 -14.94 -1.99 6.97
CA THR A 315 -16.39 -1.83 7.11
C THR A 315 -16.95 -2.24 8.48
N SER A 316 -16.11 -2.83 9.34
CA SER A 316 -16.42 -3.18 10.72
C SER A 316 -15.86 -2.21 11.76
N ASP A 317 -15.16 -1.15 11.32
CA ASP A 317 -14.50 -0.16 12.18
C ASP A 317 -15.33 1.12 12.32
N ASP A 318 -15.28 1.74 13.49
CA ASP A 318 -15.88 3.05 13.77
C ASP A 318 -14.79 4.04 14.22
N PRO A 319 -14.21 4.82 13.29
CA PRO A 319 -13.13 5.75 13.60
C PRO A 319 -13.56 6.90 14.53
N SER A 320 -14.86 7.19 14.66
CA SER A 320 -15.36 8.23 15.57
C SER A 320 -15.04 7.97 17.05
N LYS A 321 -14.61 6.74 17.38
CA LYS A 321 -14.26 6.34 18.76
C LYS A 321 -12.83 6.71 19.13
N TYR A 322 -11.93 6.97 18.17
CA TYR A 322 -10.52 7.16 18.48
C TYR A 322 -9.86 8.38 17.81
N ARG A 323 -10.45 8.96 16.75
CA ARG A 323 -9.92 10.13 16.07
C ARG A 323 -11.01 11.13 15.69
N PRO A 324 -10.66 12.41 15.39
CA PRO A 324 -11.62 13.39 14.87
C PRO A 324 -12.26 12.93 13.56
N ALA A 325 -13.54 13.24 13.37
CA ALA A 325 -14.32 12.78 12.22
C ALA A 325 -13.85 13.41 10.88
N ASP A 326 -13.34 14.64 10.93
CA ASP A 326 -12.91 15.46 9.80
C ASP A 326 -11.38 15.53 9.65
N ASP A 327 -10.64 14.70 10.39
CA ASP A 327 -9.20 14.74 10.53
C ASP A 327 -8.47 14.72 9.17
N TRP A 328 -8.91 13.85 8.26
CA TRP A 328 -8.30 13.70 6.95
C TRP A 328 -8.43 14.95 6.06
N SER A 329 -9.52 15.71 6.22
CA SER A 329 -9.73 16.95 5.43
C SER A 329 -8.78 18.07 5.84
N HIS A 330 -8.15 17.94 7.00
CA HIS A 330 -7.15 18.86 7.54
C HIS A 330 -5.72 18.30 7.44
N PHE A 331 -5.56 17.08 6.88
CA PHE A 331 -4.26 16.47 6.72
C PHE A 331 -3.39 17.32 5.76
N PRO A 332 -2.21 17.77 6.19
CA PRO A 332 -1.48 18.82 5.49
C PRO A 332 -0.93 18.42 4.12
N LEU A 333 -0.82 17.11 3.84
CA LEU A 333 -0.39 16.62 2.52
C LEU A 333 -1.56 16.50 1.52
N GLY A 334 -2.80 16.75 1.96
CA GLY A 334 -3.98 16.85 1.10
C GLY A 334 -4.41 15.53 0.43
N ASP A 335 -5.33 15.63 -0.52
CA ASP A 335 -5.85 14.50 -1.29
C ASP A 335 -4.97 14.20 -2.51
N PRO A 336 -4.51 12.95 -2.73
CA PRO A 336 -3.57 12.63 -3.80
C PRO A 336 -4.15 12.86 -5.21
N ILE A 337 -5.45 12.60 -5.40
CA ILE A 337 -6.12 12.82 -6.70
C ILE A 337 -6.22 14.31 -6.99
N ALA A 338 -6.64 15.09 -6.00
CA ALA A 338 -6.79 16.55 -6.15
C ALA A 338 -5.43 17.20 -6.48
N ARG A 339 -4.35 16.79 -5.81
CA ARG A 339 -3.01 17.33 -6.05
C ARG A 339 -2.49 17.00 -7.45
N LEU A 340 -2.58 15.76 -7.89
CA LEU A 340 -2.16 15.38 -9.23
C LEU A 340 -3.04 16.04 -10.31
N LYS A 341 -4.35 16.15 -10.08
CA LYS A 341 -5.27 16.87 -10.97
C LYS A 341 -4.85 18.33 -11.15
N GLN A 342 -4.59 19.02 -10.04
CA GLN A 342 -4.15 20.43 -10.05
C GLN A 342 -2.86 20.60 -10.87
N HIS A 343 -1.88 19.71 -10.66
CA HIS A 343 -0.63 19.73 -11.41
C HIS A 343 -0.86 19.51 -12.91
N LEU A 344 -1.59 18.48 -13.28
CA LEU A 344 -1.85 18.12 -14.67
C LEU A 344 -2.62 19.22 -15.43
N ILE A 345 -3.61 19.86 -14.78
CA ILE A 345 -4.33 21.00 -15.35
C ILE A 345 -3.36 22.17 -15.57
N LYS A 346 -2.53 22.49 -14.58
CA LYS A 346 -1.56 23.57 -14.66
C LYS A 346 -0.57 23.43 -15.81
N ILE A 347 -0.13 22.20 -16.10
CA ILE A 347 0.78 21.93 -17.22
C ILE A 347 0.04 21.67 -18.55
N GLY A 348 -1.28 21.86 -18.59
CA GLY A 348 -2.10 21.71 -19.81
C GLY A 348 -2.26 20.26 -20.28
N GLN A 349 -2.11 19.27 -19.39
CA GLN A 349 -2.17 17.85 -19.69
C GLN A 349 -3.44 17.16 -19.15
N TRP A 350 -4.37 17.94 -18.60
CA TRP A 350 -5.68 17.52 -18.10
C TRP A 350 -6.63 18.71 -18.11
N SER A 351 -7.94 18.45 -18.05
CA SER A 351 -8.94 19.52 -17.86
C SER A 351 -10.03 19.07 -16.88
N GLU A 352 -10.87 19.99 -16.44
CA GLU A 352 -12.04 19.66 -15.61
C GLU A 352 -13.05 18.81 -16.39
N GLU A 353 -13.25 19.12 -17.67
CA GLU A 353 -14.15 18.38 -18.56
C GLU A 353 -13.64 16.94 -18.76
N GLU A 354 -12.33 16.77 -18.99
CA GLU A 354 -11.71 15.44 -19.09
C GLU A 354 -11.83 14.67 -17.77
N HIS A 355 -11.65 15.35 -16.64
CA HIS A 355 -11.79 14.73 -15.31
C HIS A 355 -13.19 14.18 -15.10
N VAL A 356 -14.22 14.96 -15.45
CA VAL A 356 -15.64 14.54 -15.36
C VAL A 356 -15.92 13.37 -16.31
N ALA A 357 -15.45 13.45 -17.55
CA ALA A 357 -15.66 12.40 -18.55
C ALA A 357 -15.02 11.08 -18.15
N VAL A 358 -13.75 11.12 -17.70
CA VAL A 358 -13.03 9.91 -17.23
C VAL A 358 -13.67 9.34 -15.96
N SER A 359 -14.11 10.18 -15.03
CA SER A 359 -14.81 9.71 -13.82
C SER A 359 -16.11 8.98 -14.17
N ALA A 360 -16.91 9.50 -15.11
CA ALA A 360 -18.14 8.87 -15.57
C ALA A 360 -17.88 7.56 -16.32
N GLU A 361 -16.84 7.51 -17.17
CA GLU A 361 -16.39 6.30 -17.85
C GLU A 361 -16.05 5.19 -16.84
N LEU A 362 -15.20 5.51 -15.85
CA LEU A 362 -14.75 4.56 -14.83
C LEU A 362 -15.90 4.11 -13.91
N GLU A 363 -16.85 4.99 -13.60
CA GLU A 363 -18.05 4.61 -12.85
C GLU A 363 -18.90 3.60 -13.63
N ALA A 364 -19.09 3.84 -14.93
CA ALA A 364 -19.81 2.90 -15.80
C ALA A 364 -19.09 1.55 -15.91
N GLU A 365 -17.75 1.54 -16.02
CA GLU A 365 -16.93 0.34 -16.04
C GLU A 365 -17.11 -0.49 -14.77
N VAL A 366 -17.00 0.15 -13.59
CA VAL A 366 -17.15 -0.52 -12.28
C VAL A 366 -18.56 -1.08 -12.09
N ILE A 367 -19.60 -0.31 -12.49
CA ILE A 367 -20.99 -0.77 -12.43
C ILE A 367 -21.22 -1.98 -13.35
N ALA A 368 -20.69 -1.96 -14.55
CA ALA A 368 -20.81 -3.07 -15.49
C ALA A 368 -20.14 -4.33 -14.95
N ALA A 369 -18.91 -4.20 -14.46
CA ALA A 369 -18.16 -5.30 -13.86
C ALA A 369 -18.87 -5.88 -12.62
N GLN A 370 -19.45 -5.03 -11.78
CA GLN A 370 -20.24 -5.51 -10.63
C GLN A 370 -21.48 -6.29 -11.06
N LYS A 371 -22.22 -5.79 -12.04
CA LYS A 371 -23.41 -6.48 -12.56
C LYS A 371 -23.05 -7.85 -13.14
N GLU A 372 -21.93 -7.95 -13.84
CA GLU A 372 -21.44 -9.22 -14.38
C GLU A 372 -21.03 -10.15 -13.23
N ALA A 373 -20.22 -9.70 -12.29
CA ALA A 373 -19.75 -10.52 -11.16
C ALA A 373 -20.91 -11.06 -10.29
N GLU A 374 -21.95 -10.26 -10.08
CA GLU A 374 -23.13 -10.66 -9.29
C GLU A 374 -23.94 -11.80 -9.93
N GLN A 375 -23.80 -12.04 -11.25
CA GLN A 375 -24.44 -13.17 -11.92
C GLN A 375 -23.91 -14.52 -11.47
N TYR A 376 -22.66 -14.54 -10.96
CA TYR A 376 -22.00 -15.75 -10.43
C TYR A 376 -22.29 -15.98 -8.94
N GLY A 377 -23.14 -15.18 -8.32
CA GLY A 377 -23.55 -15.29 -6.93
C GLY A 377 -23.06 -14.14 -6.03
N THR A 378 -23.69 -14.01 -4.88
CA THR A 378 -23.34 -13.06 -3.81
C THR A 378 -23.44 -13.74 -2.46
N LEU A 379 -22.96 -13.12 -1.39
CA LEU A 379 -23.11 -13.66 -0.04
C LEU A 379 -24.58 -13.87 0.37
N ALA A 380 -25.50 -13.07 -0.18
CA ALA A 380 -26.94 -13.17 0.12
C ALA A 380 -27.65 -14.31 -0.64
N GLY A 381 -27.04 -14.87 -1.68
CA GLY A 381 -27.60 -15.94 -2.50
C GLY A 381 -26.86 -16.16 -3.81
N GLY A 382 -27.12 -17.27 -4.44
CA GLY A 382 -26.49 -17.70 -5.69
C GLY A 382 -25.50 -18.84 -5.48
N GLN A 383 -24.65 -19.05 -6.48
CA GLN A 383 -23.68 -20.16 -6.46
C GLN A 383 -22.41 -19.77 -5.68
N ILE A 384 -21.92 -20.71 -4.90
CA ILE A 384 -20.67 -20.61 -4.15
C ILE A 384 -19.70 -21.70 -4.64
N PRO A 385 -18.37 -21.55 -4.44
CA PRO A 385 -17.41 -22.59 -4.77
C PRO A 385 -17.78 -23.93 -4.13
N SER A 386 -17.63 -25.03 -4.89
CA SER A 386 -17.89 -26.36 -4.37
C SER A 386 -16.93 -26.69 -3.21
N ALA A 387 -17.44 -27.35 -2.16
CA ALA A 387 -16.61 -27.85 -1.06
C ALA A 387 -15.50 -28.79 -1.54
N ALA A 388 -15.69 -29.49 -2.68
CA ALA A 388 -14.66 -30.35 -3.29
C ALA A 388 -13.38 -29.58 -3.62
N THR A 389 -13.47 -28.27 -3.89
CA THR A 389 -12.31 -27.41 -4.23
C THR A 389 -11.32 -27.25 -3.08
N MET A 390 -11.71 -27.53 -1.82
CA MET A 390 -10.80 -27.48 -0.67
C MET A 390 -9.62 -28.44 -0.79
N PHE A 391 -9.75 -29.50 -1.59
CA PHE A 391 -8.73 -30.51 -1.82
C PHE A 391 -7.86 -30.25 -3.05
N GLU A 392 -8.15 -29.18 -3.81
CA GLU A 392 -7.45 -28.83 -5.06
C GLU A 392 -6.29 -27.87 -4.81
N ASP A 393 -5.37 -27.78 -5.77
CA ASP A 393 -4.32 -26.76 -5.93
C ASP A 393 -3.22 -26.70 -4.84
N VAL A 394 -3.29 -27.53 -3.78
CA VAL A 394 -2.29 -27.52 -2.70
C VAL A 394 -1.11 -28.45 -3.02
N TYR A 395 -1.42 -29.63 -3.56
CA TYR A 395 -0.43 -30.65 -3.90
C TYR A 395 -0.55 -31.04 -5.37
N LYS A 396 0.58 -31.34 -6.02
CA LYS A 396 0.60 -31.92 -7.38
C LYS A 396 -0.13 -33.27 -7.40
N GLU A 397 0.10 -34.09 -6.37
CA GLU A 397 -0.61 -35.34 -6.12
C GLU A 397 -1.20 -35.30 -4.72
N MET A 398 -2.50 -35.56 -4.63
CA MET A 398 -3.20 -35.54 -3.33
C MET A 398 -2.65 -36.62 -2.40
N PRO A 399 -2.19 -36.26 -1.18
CA PRO A 399 -1.76 -37.23 -0.18
C PRO A 399 -2.90 -38.15 0.28
N GLU A 400 -2.56 -39.37 0.72
CA GLU A 400 -3.55 -40.41 1.13
C GLU A 400 -4.50 -39.95 2.24
N HIS A 401 -4.03 -39.15 3.19
CA HIS A 401 -4.88 -38.61 4.25
C HIS A 401 -5.95 -37.64 3.72
N LEU A 402 -5.63 -36.84 2.71
CA LEU A 402 -6.61 -35.94 2.07
C LEU A 402 -7.58 -36.70 1.17
N LYS A 403 -7.11 -37.74 0.45
CA LYS A 403 -8.00 -38.65 -0.31
C LYS A 403 -9.03 -39.32 0.61
N ARG A 404 -8.61 -39.78 1.75
CA ARG A 404 -9.52 -40.38 2.76
C ARG A 404 -10.52 -39.35 3.28
N GLN A 405 -10.08 -38.15 3.68
CA GLN A 405 -10.97 -37.09 4.12
C GLN A 405 -12.00 -36.70 3.05
N ARG A 406 -11.55 -36.57 1.78
CA ARG A 406 -12.44 -36.31 0.65
C ARG A 406 -13.50 -37.42 0.51
N GLN A 407 -13.10 -38.66 0.60
CA GLN A 407 -14.01 -39.84 0.54
C GLN A 407 -15.00 -39.82 1.70
N GLU A 408 -14.57 -39.54 2.93
CA GLU A 408 -15.40 -39.44 4.12
C GLU A 408 -16.46 -38.34 3.99
N LEU A 409 -16.14 -37.26 3.32
CA LEU A 409 -17.06 -36.15 3.02
C LEU A 409 -18.01 -36.44 1.85
N GLY A 410 -17.79 -37.50 1.08
CA GLY A 410 -18.60 -37.85 -0.08
C GLY A 410 -18.46 -36.89 -1.27
N ILE A 411 -17.32 -36.23 -1.43
CA ILE A 411 -17.04 -35.21 -2.46
C ILE A 411 -15.78 -35.51 -3.26
#